data_d26a667050a581e96b93dc66ae98bb0a
#
_entry.id   d26a667050a581e96b93dc66ae98bb0a
#
_cell.length_a   1.000
_cell.length_b   1.000
_cell.length_c   1.000
_cell.angle_alpha   90.00
_cell.angle_beta   90.00
_cell.angle_gamma   90.00
#
_symmetry.space_group_name_H-M   'P 1'
#
loop_
_entity.id
_entity.type
_entity.pdbx_description
1 polymer ?
#
loop_
_entity_poly.entity_id
_entity_poly.type
_entity_poly.pdbx_seq_one_letter_code
_entity_poly.pdbx_strand_id
1 'polypeptide(L)'
;MPRSHFSVPLPPSWPRHAKAATLHVISLAHFVLTRVRGWAANSPIHRVRLAAERDRLDTEVAMLREEIRIKDARMAALAPHRRPHYPPTERMAILQLMAARGWSKAQAGRRFLVSDDTVASWSGRLEEDGPSALVQSGVPVNKFPDFVAAMVAKLKRLFPAMGRRRIAAFLARAGRHIAPTTGRRMLNRAPATEPPTPVPPAESPNQPLASAKPSSVIANYPNHVWGVDTTAVPTGAGFWTSWFPFSLAQSWPFCWWVAVVIDHWSRRSLGLAAFKRRPTADEICIVLNEAARRAGRVPKYTVSDQGSEFGEEYREWCEDHAVRARFGAIGRHGSIAVAERFIRTLKEEGLAHELVPLQHPAFCASLARLEGWYNEVRPHASMDGATPDEVFHGRRPDNRRRRFEPRARYPVKGACAAPWAPARARIGARLDLVATPFRGARHLAQVEIRRGD
;
A
#
# COMPACT_ATOMS: atom_id res chain seq x y z
N MET A 1 -21.22 33.58 6.95
CA MET A 1 -20.67 34.19 5.73
C MET A 1 -19.17 34.09 5.77
N PRO A 2 -18.50 33.38 4.86
CA PRO A 2 -17.05 33.29 4.83
C PRO A 2 -16.47 34.63 4.34
N ARG A 3 -15.55 35.20 5.12
CA ARG A 3 -14.81 36.39 4.76
C ARG A 3 -13.83 36.05 3.64
N SER A 4 -14.11 36.49 2.41
CA SER A 4 -13.16 36.41 1.31
C SER A 4 -12.04 37.43 1.58
N HIS A 5 -10.88 36.94 2.00
CA HIS A 5 -9.68 37.77 2.10
C HIS A 5 -9.07 37.93 0.71
N PHE A 6 -9.41 39.01 0.02
CA PHE A 6 -8.64 39.46 -1.12
C PHE A 6 -7.30 40.03 -0.62
N SER A 7 -6.24 39.21 -0.72
CA SER A 7 -4.88 39.69 -0.45
C SER A 7 -4.35 40.42 -1.68
N VAL A 8 -4.52 41.73 -1.71
CA VAL A 8 -3.77 42.56 -2.67
C VAL A 8 -2.29 42.49 -2.27
N PRO A 9 -1.37 42.12 -3.17
CA PRO A 9 0.06 42.06 -2.85
C PRO A 9 0.56 43.50 -2.67
N LEU A 10 0.60 43.92 -1.41
CA LEU A 10 1.14 45.21 -1.01
C LEU A 10 2.67 45.11 -0.89
N PRO A 11 3.43 46.16 -1.22
CA PRO A 11 4.88 46.17 -1.12
C PRO A 11 5.34 45.68 0.27
N PRO A 12 6.36 44.82 0.37
CA PRO A 12 6.82 44.27 1.63
C PRO A 12 7.32 45.34 2.61
N SER A 13 7.76 46.50 2.10
CA SER A 13 8.24 47.64 2.87
C SER A 13 7.15 48.46 3.59
N TRP A 14 5.86 48.22 3.29
CA TRP A 14 4.78 49.01 3.90
C TRP A 14 4.52 48.60 5.34
N PRO A 15 4.38 49.55 6.28
CA PRO A 15 4.00 49.28 7.67
C PRO A 15 2.67 48.51 7.80
N ARG A 16 2.50 47.67 8.81
CA ARG A 16 1.27 46.89 9.01
C ARG A 16 0.00 47.70 9.07
N HIS A 17 0.06 48.89 9.72
CA HIS A 17 -1.09 49.80 9.81
C HIS A 17 -1.46 50.42 8.45
N ALA A 18 -0.49 50.73 7.58
CA ALA A 18 -0.77 51.19 6.23
C ALA A 18 -1.42 50.12 5.35
N LYS A 19 -0.98 48.86 5.50
CA LYS A 19 -1.61 47.72 4.82
C LYS A 19 -3.05 47.50 5.27
N ALA A 20 -3.31 47.63 6.58
CA ALA A 20 -4.66 47.51 7.13
C ALA A 20 -5.56 48.67 6.65
N ALA A 21 -5.06 49.90 6.64
CA ALA A 21 -5.80 51.06 6.16
C ALA A 21 -6.19 50.92 4.66
N THR A 22 -5.29 50.45 3.82
CA THR A 22 -5.59 50.19 2.40
C THR A 22 -6.71 49.18 2.20
N LEU A 23 -6.72 48.09 2.98
CA LEU A 23 -7.80 47.10 2.93
C LEU A 23 -9.14 47.68 3.41
N HIS A 24 -9.13 48.53 4.41
CA HIS A 24 -10.33 49.24 4.88
C HIS A 24 -10.88 50.22 3.82
N VAL A 25 -10.02 50.95 3.13
CA VAL A 25 -10.44 51.85 2.03
C VAL A 25 -11.08 51.07 0.89
N ILE A 26 -10.47 49.93 0.50
CA ILE A 26 -11.04 49.07 -0.55
C ILE A 26 -12.41 48.50 -0.10
N SER A 27 -12.52 48.05 1.15
CA SER A 27 -13.78 47.55 1.69
C SER A 27 -14.86 48.62 1.75
N LEU A 28 -14.52 49.84 2.18
CA LEU A 28 -15.44 50.97 2.23
C LEU A 28 -15.89 51.42 0.82
N ALA A 29 -14.97 51.50 -0.12
CA ALA A 29 -15.29 51.82 -1.52
C ALA A 29 -16.27 50.75 -2.11
N HIS A 30 -16.02 49.48 -1.81
CA HIS A 30 -16.92 48.42 -2.29
C HIS A 30 -18.32 48.49 -1.62
N PHE A 31 -18.37 48.81 -0.34
CA PHE A 31 -19.65 49.03 0.36
C PHE A 31 -20.44 50.19 -0.23
N VAL A 32 -19.79 51.35 -0.47
CA VAL A 32 -20.43 52.54 -1.08
C VAL A 32 -20.95 52.24 -2.48
N LEU A 33 -20.13 51.61 -3.33
CA LEU A 33 -20.53 51.20 -4.68
C LEU A 33 -21.73 50.23 -4.64
N THR A 34 -21.75 49.28 -3.75
CA THR A 34 -22.86 48.34 -3.60
C THR A 34 -24.16 49.08 -3.19
N ARG A 35 -24.07 50.05 -2.29
CA ARG A 35 -25.23 50.85 -1.88
C ARG A 35 -25.75 51.77 -2.97
N VAL A 36 -24.86 52.46 -3.70
CA VAL A 36 -25.23 53.29 -4.86
C VAL A 36 -25.92 52.45 -5.96
N ARG A 37 -25.36 51.27 -6.23
CA ARG A 37 -25.97 50.31 -7.18
C ARG A 37 -27.36 49.85 -6.74
N GLY A 38 -27.52 49.60 -5.43
CA GLY A 38 -28.84 49.24 -4.85
C GLY A 38 -29.88 50.36 -5.07
N TRP A 39 -29.52 51.64 -4.88
CA TRP A 39 -30.40 52.73 -5.17
C TRP A 39 -30.72 52.86 -6.66
N ALA A 40 -29.73 52.73 -7.55
CA ALA A 40 -29.93 52.80 -9.00
C ALA A 40 -30.82 51.61 -9.49
N ALA A 41 -30.68 50.43 -8.94
CA ALA A 41 -31.51 49.27 -9.27
C ALA A 41 -32.98 49.42 -8.85
N ASN A 42 -33.24 50.25 -7.83
CA ASN A 42 -34.62 50.55 -7.36
C ASN A 42 -35.13 51.90 -7.86
N SER A 43 -34.44 52.54 -8.81
CA SER A 43 -34.86 53.83 -9.36
C SER A 43 -36.21 53.71 -10.10
N PRO A 44 -37.12 54.68 -10.00
CA PRO A 44 -38.35 54.72 -10.79
C PRO A 44 -38.07 54.86 -12.30
N ILE A 45 -36.90 55.37 -12.66
CA ILE A 45 -36.52 55.60 -14.06
C ILE A 45 -35.99 54.33 -14.69
N HIS A 46 -36.67 53.80 -15.70
CA HIS A 46 -36.34 52.55 -16.37
C HIS A 46 -34.90 52.51 -16.93
N ARG A 47 -34.42 53.59 -17.54
CA ARG A 47 -33.07 53.68 -18.07
C ARG A 47 -31.99 53.56 -16.98
N VAL A 48 -32.24 54.07 -15.78
CA VAL A 48 -31.30 54.02 -14.66
C VAL A 48 -31.24 52.57 -14.12
N ARG A 49 -32.37 51.87 -14.04
CA ARG A 49 -32.39 50.44 -13.65
C ARG A 49 -31.60 49.57 -14.63
N LEU A 50 -31.86 49.73 -15.94
CA LEU A 50 -31.14 48.99 -16.97
C LEU A 50 -29.63 49.28 -16.96
N ALA A 51 -29.24 50.53 -16.75
CA ALA A 51 -27.83 50.91 -16.64
C ALA A 51 -27.19 50.25 -15.39
N ALA A 52 -27.87 50.23 -14.26
CA ALA A 52 -27.40 49.58 -13.03
C ALA A 52 -27.26 48.07 -13.18
N GLU A 53 -28.24 47.41 -13.86
CA GLU A 53 -28.20 46.00 -14.14
C GLU A 53 -27.04 45.64 -15.08
N ARG A 54 -26.86 46.40 -16.16
CA ARG A 54 -25.69 46.25 -17.05
C ARG A 54 -24.38 46.38 -16.29
N ASP A 55 -24.24 47.40 -15.47
CA ASP A 55 -23.04 47.70 -14.70
C ASP A 55 -22.74 46.57 -13.67
N ARG A 56 -23.80 46.00 -13.10
CA ARG A 56 -23.68 44.80 -12.22
C ARG A 56 -23.19 43.60 -13.00
N LEU A 57 -23.79 43.30 -14.16
CA LEU A 57 -23.38 42.17 -15.00
C LEU A 57 -21.96 42.34 -15.54
N ASP A 58 -21.57 43.55 -15.96
CA ASP A 58 -20.20 43.83 -16.41
C ASP A 58 -19.18 43.62 -15.29
N THR A 59 -19.53 44.01 -14.05
CA THR A 59 -18.70 43.80 -12.89
C THR A 59 -18.56 42.28 -12.56
N GLU A 60 -19.67 41.55 -12.62
CA GLU A 60 -19.67 40.10 -12.40
C GLU A 60 -18.82 39.37 -13.44
N VAL A 61 -18.96 39.75 -14.72
CA VAL A 61 -18.14 39.23 -15.82
C VAL A 61 -16.66 39.52 -15.60
N ALA A 62 -16.31 40.72 -15.10
CA ALA A 62 -14.93 41.07 -14.80
C ALA A 62 -14.37 40.19 -13.64
N MET A 63 -15.14 40.01 -12.58
CA MET A 63 -14.76 39.12 -11.46
C MET A 63 -14.60 37.68 -11.89
N LEU A 64 -15.54 37.11 -12.66
CA LEU A 64 -15.45 35.78 -13.21
C LEU A 64 -14.24 35.58 -14.12
N ARG A 65 -13.90 36.57 -14.94
CA ARG A 65 -12.68 36.56 -15.78
C ARG A 65 -11.43 36.51 -14.94
N GLU A 66 -11.38 37.27 -13.86
CA GLU A 66 -10.23 37.27 -12.94
C GLU A 66 -10.10 35.92 -12.18
N GLU A 67 -11.22 35.34 -11.74
CA GLU A 67 -11.24 34.03 -11.13
C GLU A 67 -10.71 32.95 -12.09
N ILE A 68 -11.16 32.98 -13.34
CA ILE A 68 -10.66 32.07 -14.38
C ILE A 68 -9.16 32.27 -14.59
N ARG A 69 -8.69 33.53 -14.68
CA ARG A 69 -7.28 33.88 -14.86
C ARG A 69 -6.41 33.26 -13.73
N ILE A 70 -6.87 33.37 -12.47
CA ILE A 70 -6.15 32.83 -11.31
C ILE A 70 -6.10 31.28 -11.37
N LYS A 71 -7.22 30.64 -11.71
CA LYS A 71 -7.30 29.19 -11.87
C LYS A 71 -6.39 28.70 -13.00
N ASP A 72 -6.40 29.39 -14.14
CA ASP A 72 -5.57 29.07 -15.29
C ASP A 72 -4.08 29.25 -15.00
N ALA A 73 -3.69 30.31 -14.30
CA ALA A 73 -2.32 30.55 -13.88
C ALA A 73 -1.79 29.41 -12.99
N ARG A 74 -2.62 28.90 -12.07
CA ARG A 74 -2.28 27.74 -11.25
C ARG A 74 -2.11 26.47 -12.08
N MET A 75 -3.00 26.24 -13.03
CA MET A 75 -2.93 25.08 -13.92
C MET A 75 -1.76 25.17 -14.91
N ALA A 76 -1.45 26.38 -15.40
CA ALA A 76 -0.32 26.63 -16.30
C ALA A 76 1.04 26.35 -15.63
N ALA A 77 1.13 26.57 -14.32
CA ALA A 77 2.33 26.26 -13.53
C ALA A 77 2.63 24.75 -13.45
N LEU A 78 1.66 23.89 -13.74
CA LEU A 78 1.87 22.44 -13.77
C LEU A 78 2.44 22.00 -15.12
N ALA A 79 3.44 21.11 -15.09
CA ALA A 79 3.94 20.47 -16.30
C ALA A 79 2.79 19.76 -17.04
N PRO A 80 2.71 19.78 -18.39
CA PRO A 80 1.58 19.28 -19.17
C PRO A 80 1.14 17.85 -18.80
N HIS A 81 2.10 16.95 -18.54
CA HIS A 81 1.83 15.56 -18.15
C HIS A 81 1.28 15.40 -16.71
N ARG A 82 1.33 16.44 -15.89
CA ARG A 82 0.80 16.47 -14.51
C ARG A 82 -0.56 17.12 -14.40
N ARG A 83 -1.03 17.79 -15.47
CA ARG A 83 -2.35 18.40 -15.49
C ARG A 83 -3.44 17.33 -15.46
N PRO A 84 -4.53 17.53 -14.71
CA PRO A 84 -5.65 16.59 -14.69
C PRO A 84 -6.28 16.49 -16.08
N HIS A 85 -6.70 15.27 -16.44
CA HIS A 85 -7.40 15.05 -17.71
C HIS A 85 -8.85 15.47 -17.59
N TYR A 86 -9.39 16.10 -18.63
CA TYR A 86 -10.82 16.39 -18.72
C TYR A 86 -11.65 15.11 -18.85
N PRO A 87 -12.66 14.91 -17.99
CA PRO A 87 -13.61 13.81 -18.15
C PRO A 87 -14.43 13.96 -19.44
N PRO A 88 -15.07 12.90 -19.92
CA PRO A 88 -15.81 12.89 -21.18
C PRO A 88 -16.87 14.00 -21.30
N THR A 89 -17.59 14.29 -20.23
CA THR A 89 -18.60 15.34 -20.16
C THR A 89 -18.02 16.73 -20.40
N GLU A 90 -16.85 17.01 -19.82
CA GLU A 90 -16.15 18.28 -19.98
C GLU A 90 -15.54 18.40 -21.39
N ARG A 91 -15.05 17.30 -21.98
CA ARG A 91 -14.59 17.31 -23.38
C ARG A 91 -15.70 17.69 -24.33
N MET A 92 -16.90 17.16 -24.13
CA MET A 92 -18.09 17.54 -24.90
C MET A 92 -18.41 19.02 -24.72
N ALA A 93 -18.43 19.51 -23.49
CA ALA A 93 -18.68 20.93 -23.19
C ALA A 93 -17.64 21.85 -23.84
N ILE A 94 -16.36 21.46 -23.87
CA ILE A 94 -15.29 22.20 -24.56
C ILE A 94 -15.55 22.28 -26.07
N LEU A 95 -15.94 21.15 -26.70
CA LEU A 95 -16.26 21.11 -28.13
C LEU A 95 -17.52 21.96 -28.46
N GLN A 96 -18.53 21.91 -27.59
CA GLN A 96 -19.74 22.76 -27.74
C GLN A 96 -19.41 24.25 -27.60
N LEU A 97 -18.59 24.65 -26.63
CA LEU A 97 -18.10 26.00 -26.46
C LEU A 97 -17.26 26.43 -27.64
N MET A 98 -16.40 25.58 -28.18
CA MET A 98 -15.61 25.86 -29.39
C MET A 98 -16.53 26.16 -30.58
N ALA A 99 -17.56 25.35 -30.79
CA ALA A 99 -18.53 25.56 -31.87
C ALA A 99 -19.36 26.82 -31.65
N ALA A 100 -19.91 27.06 -30.45
CA ALA A 100 -20.71 28.21 -30.11
C ALA A 100 -19.96 29.55 -30.22
N ARG A 101 -18.64 29.52 -29.98
CA ARG A 101 -17.77 30.73 -30.03
C ARG A 101 -17.00 30.88 -31.35
N GLY A 102 -17.09 29.92 -32.26
CA GLY A 102 -16.33 29.89 -33.49
C GLY A 102 -14.81 29.82 -33.30
N TRP A 103 -14.36 29.17 -32.21
CA TRP A 103 -12.92 29.06 -31.93
C TRP A 103 -12.26 28.00 -32.80
N SER A 104 -11.03 28.31 -33.25
CA SER A 104 -10.17 27.29 -33.83
C SER A 104 -9.71 26.26 -32.77
N LYS A 105 -9.29 25.06 -33.21
CA LYS A 105 -8.73 24.02 -32.33
C LYS A 105 -7.57 24.56 -31.49
N ALA A 106 -6.69 25.39 -32.08
CA ALA A 106 -5.58 26.02 -31.39
C ALA A 106 -6.05 27.08 -30.35
N GLN A 107 -7.12 27.81 -30.62
CA GLN A 107 -7.69 28.74 -29.66
C GLN A 107 -8.33 28.01 -28.47
N ALA A 108 -9.08 26.95 -28.71
CA ALA A 108 -9.62 26.08 -27.66
C ALA A 108 -8.50 25.44 -26.85
N GLY A 109 -7.49 24.89 -27.51
CA GLY A 109 -6.33 24.31 -26.85
C GLY A 109 -5.63 25.26 -25.88
N ARG A 110 -5.37 26.49 -26.29
CA ARG A 110 -4.77 27.52 -25.42
C ARG A 110 -5.64 27.89 -24.24
N ARG A 111 -6.98 27.99 -24.43
CA ARG A 111 -7.91 28.37 -23.36
C ARG A 111 -8.09 27.28 -22.31
N PHE A 112 -8.07 26.02 -22.73
CA PHE A 112 -8.24 24.87 -21.83
C PHE A 112 -6.93 24.18 -21.46
N LEU A 113 -5.78 24.77 -21.81
CA LEU A 113 -4.44 24.28 -21.50
C LEU A 113 -4.18 22.85 -21.95
N VAL A 114 -4.73 22.48 -23.10
CA VAL A 114 -4.50 21.21 -23.81
C VAL A 114 -3.85 21.48 -25.17
N SER A 115 -3.23 20.43 -25.76
CA SER A 115 -2.71 20.58 -27.13
C SER A 115 -3.84 20.65 -28.14
N ASP A 116 -3.61 21.35 -29.25
CA ASP A 116 -4.50 21.37 -30.40
C ASP A 116 -4.75 20.01 -31.01
N ASP A 117 -3.74 19.12 -31.01
CA ASP A 117 -3.88 17.71 -31.37
C ASP A 117 -4.88 16.95 -30.48
N THR A 118 -4.91 17.29 -29.19
CA THR A 118 -5.88 16.72 -28.25
C THR A 118 -7.29 17.12 -28.61
N VAL A 119 -7.52 18.39 -28.91
CA VAL A 119 -8.83 18.92 -29.34
C VAL A 119 -9.21 18.32 -30.69
N ALA A 120 -8.25 18.23 -31.63
CA ALA A 120 -8.47 17.59 -32.92
C ALA A 120 -8.87 16.12 -32.78
N SER A 121 -8.21 15.38 -31.89
CA SER A 121 -8.57 13.98 -31.59
C SER A 121 -9.98 13.83 -31.00
N TRP A 122 -10.41 14.79 -30.15
CA TRP A 122 -11.78 14.77 -29.62
C TRP A 122 -12.82 15.07 -30.71
N SER A 123 -12.56 16.07 -31.57
CA SER A 123 -13.43 16.37 -32.72
C SER A 123 -13.56 15.18 -33.66
N GLY A 124 -12.45 14.58 -34.06
CA GLY A 124 -12.47 13.42 -34.96
C GLY A 124 -13.27 12.26 -34.39
N ARG A 125 -13.09 11.95 -33.11
CA ARG A 125 -13.88 10.88 -32.46
C ARG A 125 -15.37 11.21 -32.38
N LEU A 126 -15.72 12.46 -32.16
CA LEU A 126 -17.11 12.90 -32.15
C LEU A 126 -17.74 12.78 -33.54
N GLU A 127 -16.98 13.08 -34.59
CA GLU A 127 -17.40 12.99 -35.99
C GLU A 127 -17.55 11.53 -36.47
N GLU A 128 -16.60 10.63 -36.07
CA GLU A 128 -16.57 9.23 -36.48
C GLU A 128 -17.58 8.34 -35.72
N ASP A 129 -17.60 8.45 -34.38
CA ASP A 129 -18.31 7.50 -33.49
C ASP A 129 -19.44 8.18 -32.67
N GLY A 130 -19.70 9.46 -32.89
CA GLY A 130 -20.72 10.24 -32.20
C GLY A 130 -20.42 10.52 -30.71
N PRO A 131 -21.42 11.07 -29.97
CA PRO A 131 -21.24 11.49 -28.57
C PRO A 131 -20.76 10.39 -27.63
N SER A 132 -21.08 9.14 -27.91
CA SER A 132 -20.66 7.99 -27.12
C SER A 132 -19.15 7.73 -27.13
N ALA A 133 -18.44 8.17 -28.19
CA ALA A 133 -16.99 8.01 -28.31
C ALA A 133 -16.20 8.85 -27.29
N LEU A 134 -16.75 9.98 -26.87
CA LEU A 134 -16.15 10.82 -25.83
C LEU A 134 -16.41 10.27 -24.41
N VAL A 135 -17.49 9.51 -24.23
CA VAL A 135 -17.90 8.88 -22.98
C VAL A 135 -17.18 7.54 -22.77
N GLN A 136 -16.88 6.83 -23.82
CA GLN A 136 -16.10 5.60 -23.74
C GLN A 136 -14.65 5.93 -23.37
N SER A 137 -14.30 5.71 -22.10
CA SER A 137 -12.89 5.61 -21.75
C SER A 137 -12.34 4.40 -22.51
N GLY A 138 -11.43 4.64 -23.45
CA GLY A 138 -10.82 3.56 -24.21
C GLY A 138 -10.33 2.46 -23.26
N VAL A 139 -10.68 1.20 -23.54
CA VAL A 139 -10.21 0.06 -22.74
C VAL A 139 -8.68 0.11 -22.76
N PRO A 140 -8.01 0.21 -21.59
CA PRO A 140 -6.55 0.25 -21.58
C PRO A 140 -5.99 -0.96 -22.31
N VAL A 141 -5.08 -0.74 -23.26
CA VAL A 141 -4.47 -1.79 -24.11
C VAL A 141 -3.85 -2.92 -23.28
N ASN A 142 -3.45 -2.64 -22.05
CA ASN A 142 -2.89 -3.58 -21.08
C ASN A 142 -3.87 -3.94 -19.96
N LYS A 143 -5.19 -3.85 -20.18
CA LYS A 143 -6.18 -4.27 -19.18
C LYS A 143 -6.07 -5.78 -18.99
N PHE A 144 -5.90 -6.19 -17.74
CA PHE A 144 -6.03 -7.62 -17.42
C PHE A 144 -7.48 -8.06 -17.60
N PRO A 145 -7.72 -9.30 -18.02
CA PRO A 145 -9.07 -9.86 -18.06
C PRO A 145 -9.81 -9.71 -16.72
N ASP A 146 -11.11 -9.53 -16.78
CA ASP A 146 -11.92 -9.21 -15.57
C ASP A 146 -11.88 -10.35 -14.53
N PHE A 147 -11.67 -11.61 -14.96
CA PHE A 147 -11.51 -12.72 -14.02
C PHE A 147 -10.30 -12.55 -13.08
N VAL A 148 -9.23 -11.87 -13.52
CA VAL A 148 -8.06 -11.59 -12.65
C VAL A 148 -8.45 -10.63 -11.54
N ALA A 149 -9.25 -9.60 -11.83
CA ALA A 149 -9.79 -8.70 -10.82
C ALA A 149 -10.72 -9.44 -9.85
N ALA A 150 -11.57 -10.33 -10.36
CA ALA A 150 -12.42 -11.18 -9.53
C ALA A 150 -11.61 -12.10 -8.61
N MET A 151 -10.51 -12.68 -9.09
CA MET A 151 -9.60 -13.49 -8.28
C MET A 151 -8.95 -12.67 -7.15
N VAL A 152 -8.46 -11.46 -7.47
CA VAL A 152 -7.88 -10.55 -6.47
C VAL A 152 -8.91 -10.18 -5.40
N ALA A 153 -10.14 -9.85 -5.80
CA ALA A 153 -11.24 -9.54 -4.90
C ALA A 153 -11.64 -10.74 -4.03
N LYS A 154 -11.73 -11.95 -4.61
CA LYS A 154 -12.03 -13.19 -3.89
C LYS A 154 -10.95 -13.51 -2.86
N LEU A 155 -9.66 -13.38 -3.20
CA LEU A 155 -8.56 -13.57 -2.25
C LEU A 155 -8.63 -12.55 -1.11
N LYS A 156 -8.91 -11.28 -1.39
CA LYS A 156 -9.03 -10.26 -0.35
C LYS A 156 -10.22 -10.51 0.58
N ARG A 157 -11.33 -11.03 0.06
CA ARG A 157 -12.52 -11.37 0.86
C ARG A 157 -12.27 -12.59 1.76
N LEU A 158 -11.60 -13.61 1.24
CA LEU A 158 -11.26 -14.80 2.01
C LEU A 158 -10.18 -14.53 3.08
N PHE A 159 -9.26 -13.63 2.78
CA PHE A 159 -8.13 -13.30 3.66
C PHE A 159 -7.98 -11.78 3.80
N PRO A 160 -8.83 -11.14 4.63
CA PRO A 160 -8.85 -9.68 4.78
C PRO A 160 -7.50 -9.05 5.20
N ALA A 161 -6.71 -9.77 6.03
CA ALA A 161 -5.38 -9.35 6.47
C ALA A 161 -4.29 -9.41 5.37
N MET A 162 -4.59 -10.07 4.24
CA MET A 162 -3.60 -10.25 3.17
C MET A 162 -3.36 -8.95 2.39
N GLY A 163 -2.13 -8.43 2.47
CA GLY A 163 -1.70 -7.23 1.75
C GLY A 163 -1.47 -7.46 0.25
N ARG A 164 -1.53 -6.39 -0.55
CA ARG A 164 -1.40 -6.41 -2.03
C ARG A 164 -0.16 -7.14 -2.55
N ARG A 165 0.99 -7.03 -1.86
CA ARG A 165 2.23 -7.71 -2.26
C ARG A 165 2.10 -9.22 -2.13
N ARG A 166 1.44 -9.69 -1.08
CA ARG A 166 1.23 -11.12 -0.83
C ARG A 166 0.21 -11.69 -1.81
N ILE A 167 -0.89 -10.98 -2.08
CA ILE A 167 -1.86 -11.38 -3.12
C ILE A 167 -1.14 -11.56 -4.47
N ALA A 168 -0.29 -10.60 -4.86
CA ALA A 168 0.48 -10.70 -6.09
C ALA A 168 1.45 -11.89 -6.09
N ALA A 169 2.10 -12.19 -4.95
CA ALA A 169 3.00 -13.33 -4.82
C ALA A 169 2.27 -14.68 -4.90
N PHE A 170 1.11 -14.81 -4.25
CA PHE A 170 0.27 -16.02 -4.38
C PHE A 170 -0.22 -16.25 -5.80
N LEU A 171 -0.67 -15.19 -6.47
CA LEU A 171 -1.09 -15.30 -7.87
C LEU A 171 0.09 -15.65 -8.79
N ALA A 172 1.28 -15.11 -8.52
CA ALA A 172 2.48 -15.45 -9.27
C ALA A 172 2.86 -16.92 -9.11
N ARG A 173 2.77 -17.47 -7.92
CA ARG A 173 2.98 -18.93 -7.66
C ARG A 173 1.97 -19.79 -8.39
N ALA A 174 0.74 -19.30 -8.52
CA ALA A 174 -0.30 -19.94 -9.31
C ALA A 174 -0.20 -19.64 -10.83
N GLY A 175 0.92 -19.11 -11.30
CA GLY A 175 1.19 -18.84 -12.71
C GLY A 175 0.59 -17.54 -13.25
N ARG A 176 0.05 -16.65 -12.37
CA ARG A 176 -0.55 -15.37 -12.78
C ARG A 176 0.22 -14.19 -12.22
N HIS A 177 1.10 -13.62 -13.05
CA HIS A 177 1.96 -12.51 -12.65
C HIS A 177 1.27 -11.18 -12.78
N ILE A 178 0.94 -10.55 -11.65
CA ILE A 178 0.45 -9.17 -11.58
C ILE A 178 1.41 -8.32 -10.75
N ALA A 179 1.57 -7.06 -11.13
CA ALA A 179 2.29 -6.12 -10.29
C ALA A 179 1.46 -5.79 -9.02
N PRO A 180 2.08 -5.61 -7.84
CA PRO A 180 1.36 -5.22 -6.62
C PRO A 180 0.54 -3.93 -6.77
N THR A 181 1.00 -3.00 -7.62
CA THR A 181 0.28 -1.76 -7.97
C THR A 181 -0.99 -2.04 -8.77
N THR A 182 -0.95 -3.01 -9.68
CA THR A 182 -2.13 -3.47 -10.44
C THR A 182 -3.15 -4.12 -9.51
N GLY A 183 -2.70 -4.98 -8.59
CA GLY A 183 -3.57 -5.58 -7.55
C GLY A 183 -4.26 -4.50 -6.70
N ARG A 184 -3.54 -3.43 -6.31
CA ARG A 184 -4.14 -2.29 -5.60
C ARG A 184 -5.22 -1.60 -6.42
N ARG A 185 -4.98 -1.34 -7.71
CA ARG A 185 -5.97 -0.70 -8.59
C ARG A 185 -7.24 -1.55 -8.73
N MET A 186 -7.07 -2.88 -8.83
CA MET A 186 -8.19 -3.81 -8.90
C MET A 186 -9.03 -3.80 -7.61
N LEU A 187 -8.39 -3.77 -6.44
CA LEU A 187 -9.06 -3.69 -5.14
C LEU A 187 -9.81 -2.38 -4.93
N ASN A 188 -9.24 -1.25 -5.39
CA ASN A 188 -9.89 0.06 -5.28
C ASN A 188 -11.04 0.24 -6.29
N ARG A 189 -11.14 -0.60 -7.31
CA ARG A 189 -12.19 -0.56 -8.35
C ARG A 189 -13.39 -1.47 -8.02
N ALA A 190 -13.26 -2.35 -7.03
CA ALA A 190 -14.37 -3.15 -6.52
C ALA A 190 -15.41 -2.21 -5.87
N PRO A 191 -16.73 -2.42 -6.09
CA PRO A 191 -17.75 -1.61 -5.41
C PRO A 191 -17.52 -1.68 -3.92
N ALA A 192 -17.54 -0.52 -3.26
CA ALA A 192 -17.33 -0.39 -1.84
C ALA A 192 -18.43 -1.14 -1.09
N THR A 193 -18.09 -2.29 -0.55
CA THR A 193 -18.79 -2.83 0.59
C THR A 193 -18.22 -2.08 1.79
N GLU A 194 -19.07 -1.41 2.54
CA GLU A 194 -18.88 -0.55 3.71
C GLU A 194 -17.43 -0.15 4.10
N PRO A 195 -17.17 1.14 4.35
CA PRO A 195 -15.84 1.60 4.71
C PRO A 195 -15.44 1.00 6.06
N PRO A 196 -14.27 0.34 6.16
CA PRO A 196 -13.70 0.05 7.45
C PRO A 196 -13.37 1.37 8.13
N THR A 197 -13.78 1.50 9.39
CA THR A 197 -13.40 2.58 10.30
C THR A 197 -11.92 2.93 10.13
N PRO A 198 -11.54 4.20 9.98
CA PRO A 198 -10.15 4.58 9.76
C PRO A 198 -9.32 4.25 10.99
N VAL A 199 -8.46 3.25 10.85
CA VAL A 199 -7.36 3.04 11.77
C VAL A 199 -6.33 4.13 11.44
N PRO A 200 -5.89 4.96 12.40
CA PRO A 200 -4.89 5.99 12.13
C PRO A 200 -3.63 5.36 11.57
N PRO A 201 -2.96 6.01 10.60
CA PRO A 201 -1.71 5.52 10.08
C PRO A 201 -0.67 5.53 11.19
N ALA A 202 -0.08 4.37 11.47
CA ALA A 202 1.11 4.29 12.27
C ALA A 202 2.21 5.08 11.55
N GLU A 203 2.61 6.18 12.14
CA GLU A 203 3.73 6.99 11.68
C GLU A 203 4.99 6.13 11.68
N SER A 204 5.54 5.91 10.50
CA SER A 204 6.88 5.37 10.35
C SER A 204 7.86 6.51 10.59
N PRO A 205 8.68 6.49 11.61
CA PRO A 205 9.72 7.49 11.77
C PRO A 205 10.78 7.27 10.68
N ASN A 206 10.78 8.14 9.67
CA ASN A 206 11.91 8.35 8.80
C ASN A 206 13.00 9.07 9.60
N GLN A 207 13.92 8.32 10.19
CA GLN A 207 15.17 8.88 10.67
C GLN A 207 16.27 8.58 9.64
N PRO A 208 17.08 9.57 9.25
CA PRO A 208 18.21 9.36 8.37
C PRO A 208 19.28 8.53 9.10
N LEU A 209 19.70 7.43 8.50
CA LEU A 209 20.80 6.62 9.00
C LEU A 209 22.11 7.39 8.93
N ALA A 210 22.59 7.81 10.07
CA ALA A 210 23.99 8.22 10.23
C ALA A 210 24.89 7.00 10.01
N SER A 211 25.84 7.12 9.11
CA SER A 211 26.82 6.10 8.74
C SER A 211 27.81 5.84 9.86
N ALA A 212 27.62 4.74 10.57
CA ALA A 212 28.71 4.05 11.25
C ALA A 212 28.63 2.59 10.83
N LYS A 213 29.67 2.07 10.18
CA LYS A 213 29.75 0.67 9.78
C LYS A 213 29.69 -0.24 11.02
N PRO A 214 28.59 -0.92 11.30
CA PRO A 214 28.59 -1.98 12.29
C PRO A 214 29.13 -3.23 11.61
N SER A 215 29.92 -4.02 12.31
CA SER A 215 30.31 -5.37 11.90
C SER A 215 29.09 -6.30 12.00
N SER A 216 28.11 -6.11 11.13
CA SER A 216 26.95 -6.99 11.04
C SER A 216 27.36 -8.25 10.30
N VAL A 217 27.16 -9.42 10.92
CA VAL A 217 27.36 -10.69 10.24
C VAL A 217 26.24 -10.86 9.22
N ILE A 218 26.59 -10.77 7.93
CA ILE A 218 25.65 -10.99 6.84
C ILE A 218 25.59 -12.50 6.56
N ALA A 219 24.37 -13.07 6.59
CA ALA A 219 24.17 -14.46 6.22
C ALA A 219 24.37 -14.64 4.71
N ASN A 220 25.22 -15.61 4.32
CA ASN A 220 25.57 -15.85 2.91
C ASN A 220 25.03 -17.18 2.36
N TYR A 221 24.62 -18.11 3.24
CA TYR A 221 24.08 -19.41 2.89
C TYR A 221 23.21 -19.95 4.03
N PRO A 222 22.38 -20.97 3.79
CA PRO A 222 21.56 -21.60 4.85
C PRO A 222 22.42 -22.13 6.00
N ASN A 223 21.97 -21.92 7.24
CA ASN A 223 22.68 -22.29 8.47
C ASN A 223 24.01 -21.51 8.68
N HIS A 224 24.17 -20.35 8.05
CA HIS A 224 25.30 -19.48 8.36
C HIS A 224 25.09 -18.72 9.68
N VAL A 225 23.91 -18.15 9.86
CA VAL A 225 23.54 -17.34 11.03
C VAL A 225 22.14 -17.74 11.47
N TRP A 226 21.96 -18.10 12.71
CA TRP A 226 20.65 -18.27 13.32
C TRP A 226 20.32 -17.12 14.25
N GLY A 227 19.10 -16.60 14.15
CA GLY A 227 18.51 -15.70 15.14
C GLY A 227 17.79 -16.52 16.18
N VAL A 228 18.05 -16.24 17.44
CA VAL A 228 17.37 -16.85 18.59
C VAL A 228 16.73 -15.73 19.39
N ASP A 229 15.45 -15.88 19.70
CA ASP A 229 14.69 -14.86 20.43
C ASP A 229 13.54 -15.50 21.19
N THR A 230 13.03 -14.82 22.20
CA THR A 230 11.89 -15.30 23.00
C THR A 230 10.77 -14.26 22.98
N THR A 231 9.53 -14.73 23.07
CA THR A 231 8.38 -13.81 23.06
C THR A 231 7.24 -14.33 23.92
N ALA A 232 6.57 -13.43 24.63
CA ALA A 232 5.33 -13.73 25.33
C ALA A 232 4.14 -13.68 24.36
N VAL A 233 3.27 -14.69 24.43
CA VAL A 233 2.04 -14.83 23.66
C VAL A 233 0.87 -14.86 24.65
N PRO A 234 0.03 -13.79 24.71
CA PRO A 234 -1.10 -13.76 25.62
C PRO A 234 -2.14 -14.83 25.25
N THR A 235 -2.70 -15.48 26.26
CA THR A 235 -3.86 -16.37 26.14
C THR A 235 -5.17 -15.58 26.21
N GLY A 236 -6.30 -16.26 26.02
CA GLY A 236 -7.61 -15.65 26.24
C GLY A 236 -7.80 -15.10 27.65
N ALA A 237 -7.18 -15.72 28.66
CA ALA A 237 -7.15 -15.22 30.03
C ALA A 237 -6.24 -13.98 30.18
N GLY A 238 -5.17 -13.90 29.37
CA GLY A 238 -4.22 -12.79 29.35
C GLY A 238 -4.76 -11.50 28.71
N PHE A 239 -5.84 -11.57 27.95
CA PHE A 239 -6.47 -10.41 27.33
C PHE A 239 -6.92 -9.37 28.35
N TRP A 240 -7.41 -9.81 29.52
CA TRP A 240 -7.85 -8.96 30.63
C TRP A 240 -6.70 -8.38 31.45
N THR A 241 -5.48 -8.93 31.34
CA THR A 241 -4.32 -8.51 32.14
C THR A 241 -3.47 -7.44 31.45
N SER A 242 -3.74 -7.10 30.21
CA SER A 242 -3.06 -6.01 29.49
C SER A 242 -3.24 -4.62 30.17
N TRP A 243 -4.22 -4.50 31.08
CA TRP A 243 -4.51 -3.34 31.90
C TRP A 243 -3.75 -3.31 33.25
N PHE A 244 -3.10 -4.42 33.63
CA PHE A 244 -2.34 -4.49 34.88
C PHE A 244 -0.84 -4.25 34.63
N PRO A 245 -0.23 -3.26 35.32
CA PRO A 245 1.18 -2.90 35.09
C PRO A 245 2.20 -3.87 35.71
N PHE A 246 1.79 -5.05 36.24
CA PHE A 246 2.65 -5.91 37.03
C PHE A 246 3.05 -7.23 36.36
N SER A 247 4.28 -7.66 36.68
CA SER A 247 4.99 -8.84 36.17
C SER A 247 4.28 -10.20 36.27
N LEU A 248 3.21 -10.31 37.04
CA LEU A 248 2.41 -11.54 37.22
C LEU A 248 1.70 -11.98 35.93
N ALA A 249 1.49 -11.08 34.98
CA ALA A 249 0.85 -11.36 33.70
C ALA A 249 1.74 -12.08 32.68
N GLN A 250 3.03 -12.28 32.97
CA GLN A 250 4.01 -12.88 32.05
C GLN A 250 4.24 -14.40 32.26
N SER A 251 3.31 -15.08 32.90
CA SER A 251 3.35 -16.52 33.11
C SER A 251 2.00 -17.19 32.79
N TRP A 252 2.02 -18.47 32.59
CA TRP A 252 0.79 -19.26 32.45
C TRP A 252 -0.07 -19.15 33.74
N PRO A 253 -1.39 -19.02 33.61
CA PRO A 253 -2.25 -19.20 32.44
C PRO A 253 -2.45 -17.95 31.56
N PHE A 254 -1.86 -16.81 31.91
CA PHE A 254 -2.10 -15.53 31.23
C PHE A 254 -1.31 -15.40 29.91
N CYS A 255 -0.13 -15.99 29.85
CA CYS A 255 0.64 -16.05 28.62
C CYS A 255 1.48 -17.33 28.52
N TRP A 256 1.81 -17.71 27.28
CA TRP A 256 2.87 -18.63 26.94
C TRP A 256 4.12 -17.88 26.58
N TRP A 257 5.28 -18.40 26.95
CA TRP A 257 6.55 -18.01 26.37
C TRP A 257 6.87 -18.91 25.19
N VAL A 258 7.35 -18.32 24.11
CA VAL A 258 7.73 -19.04 22.89
C VAL A 258 9.16 -18.70 22.55
N ALA A 259 10.04 -19.70 22.53
CA ALA A 259 11.37 -19.57 21.97
C ALA A 259 11.34 -19.81 20.47
N VAL A 260 12.11 -19.05 19.74
CA VAL A 260 12.16 -19.01 18.27
C VAL A 260 13.59 -19.19 17.82
N VAL A 261 13.82 -20.10 16.89
CA VAL A 261 15.10 -20.24 16.16
C VAL A 261 14.81 -20.08 14.67
N ILE A 262 15.48 -19.11 14.03
CA ILE A 262 15.26 -18.77 12.62
C ILE A 262 16.58 -18.64 11.86
N ASP A 263 16.66 -19.24 10.69
CA ASP A 263 17.79 -19.06 9.77
C ASP A 263 17.73 -17.68 9.09
N HIS A 264 18.80 -16.90 9.21
CA HIS A 264 18.85 -15.56 8.66
C HIS A 264 18.88 -15.51 7.14
N TRP A 265 19.44 -16.52 6.47
CA TRP A 265 19.51 -16.53 5.01
C TRP A 265 18.15 -16.83 4.38
N SER A 266 17.58 -17.96 4.75
CA SER A 266 16.34 -18.46 4.16
C SER A 266 15.07 -17.94 4.84
N ARG A 267 15.20 -17.30 6.02
CA ARG A 267 14.07 -16.95 6.88
C ARG A 267 13.27 -18.17 7.38
N ARG A 268 13.82 -19.38 7.27
CA ARG A 268 13.17 -20.59 7.72
C ARG A 268 13.16 -20.65 9.24
N SER A 269 11.99 -20.91 9.83
CA SER A 269 11.90 -21.28 11.23
C SER A 269 12.42 -22.69 11.39
N LEU A 270 13.41 -22.87 12.26
CA LEU A 270 14.06 -24.14 12.56
C LEU A 270 13.58 -24.73 13.87
N GLY A 271 13.01 -23.91 14.75
CA GLY A 271 12.48 -24.34 16.03
C GLY A 271 11.53 -23.35 16.63
N LEU A 272 10.41 -23.87 17.14
CA LEU A 272 9.44 -23.19 18.00
C LEU A 272 9.16 -24.07 19.20
N ALA A 273 9.31 -23.52 20.40
CA ALA A 273 9.00 -24.23 21.64
C ALA A 273 8.20 -23.34 22.59
N ALA A 274 7.19 -23.92 23.24
CA ALA A 274 6.30 -23.25 24.18
C ALA A 274 6.63 -23.58 25.63
N PHE A 275 6.65 -22.56 26.48
CA PHE A 275 6.97 -22.70 27.92
C PHE A 275 5.90 -21.95 28.76
N LYS A 276 5.65 -22.48 29.96
CA LYS A 276 4.71 -21.87 30.93
C LYS A 276 5.27 -20.60 31.59
N ARG A 277 6.58 -20.44 31.60
CA ARG A 277 7.35 -19.34 32.13
C ARG A 277 8.44 -18.91 31.13
N ARG A 278 9.14 -17.85 31.40
CA ARG A 278 10.33 -17.48 30.63
C ARG A 278 11.33 -18.64 30.66
N PRO A 279 11.79 -19.13 29.50
CA PRO A 279 12.69 -20.26 29.43
C PRO A 279 14.04 -19.97 30.09
N THR A 280 14.66 -20.99 30.65
CA THR A 280 16.05 -20.96 31.14
C THR A 280 17.03 -21.14 29.96
N ALA A 281 18.32 -20.89 30.21
CA ALA A 281 19.36 -21.12 29.22
C ALA A 281 19.44 -22.61 28.79
N ASP A 282 19.31 -23.56 29.72
CA ASP A 282 19.23 -24.98 29.39
C ASP A 282 18.05 -25.33 28.46
N GLU A 283 16.88 -24.76 28.74
CA GLU A 283 15.71 -24.97 27.91
C GLU A 283 15.91 -24.39 26.49
N ILE A 284 16.62 -23.28 26.34
CA ILE A 284 17.04 -22.75 25.03
C ILE A 284 18.04 -23.67 24.33
N CYS A 285 19.00 -24.24 25.06
CA CYS A 285 19.94 -25.23 24.51
C CYS A 285 19.24 -26.49 23.98
N ILE A 286 18.18 -26.93 24.64
CA ILE A 286 17.33 -28.05 24.14
C ILE A 286 16.66 -27.66 22.80
N VAL A 287 16.14 -26.43 22.69
CA VAL A 287 15.53 -25.95 21.45
C VAL A 287 16.56 -25.84 20.34
N LEU A 288 17.78 -25.40 20.63
CA LEU A 288 18.88 -25.32 19.68
C LEU A 288 19.34 -26.69 19.18
N ASN A 289 19.42 -27.67 20.06
CA ASN A 289 19.73 -29.06 19.71
C ASN A 289 18.66 -29.65 18.76
N GLU A 290 17.40 -29.41 19.04
CA GLU A 290 16.31 -29.83 18.15
C GLU A 290 16.36 -29.11 16.80
N ALA A 291 16.66 -27.80 16.80
CA ALA A 291 16.86 -27.03 15.57
C ALA A 291 18.06 -27.57 14.76
N ALA A 292 19.16 -27.91 15.42
CA ALA A 292 20.34 -28.47 14.77
C ALA A 292 20.03 -29.86 14.16
N ARG A 293 19.28 -30.70 14.88
CA ARG A 293 18.82 -31.98 14.37
C ARG A 293 17.93 -31.82 13.13
N ARG A 294 16.99 -30.89 13.13
CA ARG A 294 16.11 -30.58 11.97
C ARG A 294 16.86 -29.98 10.79
N ALA A 295 17.86 -29.15 11.06
CA ALA A 295 18.68 -28.53 10.04
C ALA A 295 19.79 -29.43 9.49
N GLY A 296 20.09 -30.56 10.17
CA GLY A 296 21.18 -31.48 9.87
C GLY A 296 22.57 -30.98 10.24
N ARG A 297 22.66 -29.76 10.83
CA ARG A 297 23.91 -29.16 11.30
C ARG A 297 23.68 -27.99 12.22
N VAL A 298 24.70 -27.55 12.95
CA VAL A 298 24.72 -26.35 13.76
C VAL A 298 25.07 -25.13 12.91
N PRO A 299 24.71 -23.89 13.31
CA PRO A 299 25.08 -22.67 12.61
C PRO A 299 26.56 -22.31 12.88
N LYS A 300 27.11 -21.41 12.05
CA LYS A 300 28.40 -20.79 12.33
C LYS A 300 28.31 -19.67 13.36
N TYR A 301 27.18 -18.96 13.36
CA TYR A 301 26.91 -17.85 14.27
C TYR A 301 25.48 -17.95 14.81
N THR A 302 25.31 -17.63 16.08
CA THR A 302 24.00 -17.32 16.65
C THR A 302 23.91 -15.83 16.99
N VAL A 303 22.73 -15.25 16.84
CA VAL A 303 22.44 -13.87 17.19
C VAL A 303 21.23 -13.85 18.11
N SER A 304 21.42 -13.37 19.33
CA SER A 304 20.37 -13.22 20.35
C SER A 304 20.43 -11.83 20.99
N ASP A 305 19.43 -11.49 21.79
CA ASP A 305 19.53 -10.36 22.71
C ASP A 305 20.40 -10.72 23.94
N GLN A 306 20.47 -9.82 24.91
CA GLN A 306 21.19 -10.00 26.18
C GLN A 306 20.23 -10.45 27.30
N GLY A 307 19.20 -11.21 26.98
CA GLY A 307 18.26 -11.73 27.97
C GLY A 307 18.91 -12.76 28.90
N SER A 308 18.33 -12.96 30.08
CA SER A 308 18.84 -13.92 31.06
C SER A 308 18.81 -15.37 30.57
N GLU A 309 17.98 -15.68 29.57
CA GLU A 309 17.91 -16.99 28.89
C GLU A 309 19.10 -17.27 27.98
N PHE A 310 19.98 -16.30 27.75
CA PHE A 310 21.22 -16.43 26.99
C PHE A 310 22.43 -16.31 27.92
N GLY A 311 22.35 -16.90 29.10
CA GLY A 311 23.35 -16.91 30.15
C GLY A 311 24.57 -17.78 29.86
N GLU A 312 25.12 -18.36 30.93
CA GLU A 312 26.36 -19.13 30.89
C GLU A 312 26.19 -20.44 30.12
N GLU A 313 25.14 -21.22 30.42
CA GLU A 313 24.86 -22.52 29.78
C GLU A 313 24.65 -22.38 28.27
N TYR A 314 24.05 -21.26 27.82
CA TYR A 314 23.93 -20.97 26.38
C TYR A 314 25.29 -20.69 25.73
N ARG A 315 26.20 -20.03 26.43
CA ARG A 315 27.55 -19.75 25.93
C ARG A 315 28.39 -21.00 25.88
N GLU A 316 28.30 -21.85 26.90
CA GLU A 316 28.93 -23.18 26.94
C GLU A 316 28.43 -24.03 25.77
N TRP A 317 27.11 -24.06 25.53
CA TRP A 317 26.56 -24.78 24.37
C TRP A 317 27.17 -24.26 23.05
N CYS A 318 27.33 -22.96 22.92
CA CYS A 318 27.94 -22.38 21.73
C CYS A 318 29.42 -22.75 21.56
N GLU A 319 30.18 -22.83 22.66
CA GLU A 319 31.57 -23.23 22.66
C GLU A 319 31.71 -24.72 22.31
N ASP A 320 30.94 -25.59 22.93
CA ASP A 320 30.92 -27.03 22.68
C ASP A 320 30.61 -27.40 21.24
N HIS A 321 29.79 -26.60 20.58
CA HIS A 321 29.41 -26.81 19.19
C HIS A 321 30.19 -25.97 18.19
N ALA A 322 31.27 -25.25 18.63
CA ALA A 322 32.07 -24.33 17.83
C ALA A 322 31.23 -23.24 17.14
N VAL A 323 30.15 -22.79 17.77
CA VAL A 323 29.25 -21.72 17.32
C VAL A 323 29.71 -20.41 17.93
N ARG A 324 29.77 -19.35 17.13
CA ARG A 324 30.13 -18.03 17.63
C ARG A 324 28.88 -17.24 18.02
N ALA A 325 28.65 -17.10 19.33
CA ALA A 325 27.58 -16.26 19.84
C ALA A 325 27.82 -14.77 19.54
N ARG A 326 26.80 -14.07 19.08
CA ARG A 326 26.77 -12.64 18.85
C ARG A 326 25.54 -12.05 19.55
N PHE A 327 25.77 -11.11 20.43
CA PHE A 327 24.72 -10.41 21.14
C PHE A 327 24.38 -9.13 20.42
N GLY A 328 23.10 -8.93 20.09
CA GLY A 328 22.63 -7.68 19.50
C GLY A 328 22.72 -6.53 20.48
N ALA A 329 23.17 -5.37 20.04
CA ALA A 329 23.15 -4.18 20.88
C ALA A 329 21.71 -3.73 21.11
N ILE A 330 21.34 -3.51 22.37
CA ILE A 330 20.03 -2.95 22.75
C ILE A 330 19.81 -1.62 22.01
N GLY A 331 18.70 -1.51 21.28
CA GLY A 331 18.34 -0.28 20.56
C GLY A 331 18.97 -0.09 19.16
N ARG A 332 19.76 -1.04 18.63
CA ARG A 332 20.28 -0.98 17.25
C ARG A 332 19.56 -2.01 16.37
N HIS A 333 18.71 -1.53 15.47
CA HIS A 333 18.07 -2.35 14.45
C HIS A 333 19.09 -2.94 13.48
N GLY A 334 19.13 -4.26 13.36
CA GLY A 334 19.94 -4.92 12.32
C GLY A 334 20.08 -6.43 12.48
N SER A 335 20.63 -6.90 13.57
CA SER A 335 20.93 -8.33 13.77
C SER A 335 19.74 -9.15 14.26
N ILE A 336 18.90 -8.59 15.13
CA ILE A 336 17.72 -9.25 15.74
C ILE A 336 16.46 -9.09 14.85
N ALA A 337 16.46 -8.13 13.93
CA ALA A 337 15.30 -7.78 13.10
C ALA A 337 14.66 -8.95 12.33
N VAL A 338 15.40 -10.03 12.09
CA VAL A 338 14.87 -11.23 11.40
C VAL A 338 13.98 -12.02 12.34
N ALA A 339 14.42 -12.28 13.56
CA ALA A 339 13.63 -12.97 14.57
C ALA A 339 12.41 -12.14 14.99
N GLU A 340 12.59 -10.85 15.24
CA GLU A 340 11.49 -9.91 15.54
C GLU A 340 10.42 -9.90 14.43
N ARG A 341 10.86 -9.89 13.16
CA ARG A 341 9.94 -9.94 12.02
C ARG A 341 9.16 -11.23 11.95
N PHE A 342 9.80 -12.34 12.26
CA PHE A 342 9.13 -13.64 12.34
C PHE A 342 8.14 -13.67 13.50
N ILE A 343 8.54 -13.21 14.69
CA ILE A 343 7.68 -13.10 15.87
C ILE A 343 6.45 -12.24 15.56
N ARG A 344 6.63 -11.12 14.87
CA ARG A 344 5.52 -10.30 14.42
C ARG A 344 4.57 -11.06 13.49
N THR A 345 5.11 -11.83 12.54
CA THR A 345 4.29 -12.66 11.64
C THR A 345 3.55 -13.75 12.42
N LEU A 346 4.22 -14.40 13.37
CA LEU A 346 3.63 -15.40 14.25
C LEU A 346 2.42 -14.83 15.01
N LYS A 347 2.57 -13.64 15.59
CA LYS A 347 1.52 -12.96 16.36
C LYS A 347 0.40 -12.44 15.48
N GLU A 348 0.71 -11.63 14.46
CA GLU A 348 -0.29 -10.89 13.69
C GLU A 348 -1.01 -11.75 12.63
N GLU A 349 -0.30 -12.68 11.98
CA GLU A 349 -0.88 -13.48 10.90
C GLU A 349 -1.35 -14.86 11.35
N GLY A 350 -0.81 -15.36 12.45
CA GLY A 350 -1.15 -16.63 13.03
C GLY A 350 -2.06 -16.47 14.25
N LEU A 351 -1.44 -16.27 15.40
CA LEU A 351 -2.09 -16.36 16.70
C LEU A 351 -3.18 -15.32 16.96
N ALA A 352 -3.15 -14.15 16.29
CA ALA A 352 -4.22 -13.17 16.40
C ALA A 352 -5.57 -13.63 15.82
N HIS A 353 -5.57 -14.70 15.03
CA HIS A 353 -6.76 -15.22 14.34
C HIS A 353 -7.31 -16.51 14.95
N GLU A 354 -6.71 -17.01 16.03
CA GLU A 354 -7.19 -18.17 16.75
C GLU A 354 -7.16 -17.94 18.27
N LEU A 355 -8.01 -18.66 18.98
CA LEU A 355 -7.97 -18.67 20.44
C LEU A 355 -6.73 -19.46 20.88
N VAL A 356 -5.79 -18.80 21.54
CA VAL A 356 -4.56 -19.46 22.03
C VAL A 356 -4.91 -20.52 23.08
N PRO A 357 -4.62 -21.81 22.81
CA PRO A 357 -4.99 -22.88 23.74
C PRO A 357 -4.26 -22.78 25.09
N LEU A 358 -4.95 -23.14 26.18
CA LEU A 358 -4.36 -23.22 27.52
C LEU A 358 -3.66 -24.54 27.74
N GLN A 359 -3.97 -25.59 26.96
CA GLN A 359 -3.31 -26.89 27.05
C GLN A 359 -2.03 -26.86 26.21
N HIS A 360 -0.91 -27.25 26.82
CA HIS A 360 0.41 -27.29 26.21
C HIS A 360 0.46 -28.08 24.88
N PRO A 361 -0.05 -29.32 24.80
CA PRO A 361 -0.01 -30.09 23.55
C PRO A 361 -0.81 -29.42 22.43
N ALA A 362 -1.95 -28.82 22.74
CA ALA A 362 -2.79 -28.11 21.78
C ALA A 362 -2.12 -26.81 21.26
N PHE A 363 -1.45 -26.09 22.14
CA PHE A 363 -0.70 -24.90 21.75
C PHE A 363 0.53 -25.27 20.90
N CYS A 364 1.28 -26.27 21.25
CA CYS A 364 2.38 -26.82 20.43
C CYS A 364 1.89 -27.23 19.03
N ALA A 365 0.72 -27.88 18.93
CA ALA A 365 0.13 -28.24 17.64
C ALA A 365 -0.24 -26.99 16.79
N SER A 366 -0.74 -25.92 17.42
CA SER A 366 -0.98 -24.63 16.75
C SER A 366 0.33 -24.01 16.25
N LEU A 367 1.38 -24.01 17.07
CA LEU A 367 2.70 -23.49 16.66
C LEU A 367 3.29 -24.31 15.51
N ALA A 368 3.25 -25.64 15.57
CA ALA A 368 3.75 -26.53 14.51
C ALA A 368 3.00 -26.31 13.17
N ARG A 369 1.68 -26.10 13.23
CA ARG A 369 0.87 -25.77 12.06
C ARG A 369 1.25 -24.42 11.45
N LEU A 370 1.46 -23.41 12.29
CA LEU A 370 1.92 -22.08 11.89
C LEU A 370 3.32 -22.12 11.28
N GLU A 371 4.24 -22.82 11.90
CA GLU A 371 5.61 -23.03 11.41
C GLU A 371 5.62 -23.69 10.04
N GLY A 372 4.85 -24.78 9.87
CA GLY A 372 4.71 -25.44 8.58
C GLY A 372 4.17 -24.53 7.50
N TRP A 373 3.09 -23.78 7.78
CA TRP A 373 2.55 -22.81 6.83
C TRP A 373 3.55 -21.71 6.48
N TYR A 374 4.25 -21.17 7.48
CA TYR A 374 5.26 -20.13 7.28
C TYR A 374 6.41 -20.62 6.40
N ASN A 375 6.91 -21.82 6.65
CA ASN A 375 8.04 -22.39 5.93
C ASN A 375 7.68 -22.87 4.53
N GLU A 376 6.55 -23.57 4.37
CA GLU A 376 6.22 -24.31 3.15
C GLU A 376 5.34 -23.52 2.16
N VAL A 377 4.44 -22.65 2.69
CA VAL A 377 3.36 -22.07 1.89
C VAL A 377 3.45 -20.55 1.76
N ARG A 378 3.92 -19.87 2.80
CA ARG A 378 3.90 -18.41 2.84
C ARG A 378 4.99 -17.79 1.96
N PRO A 379 4.63 -17.04 0.89
CA PRO A 379 5.62 -16.37 0.05
C PRO A 379 6.18 -15.12 0.73
N HIS A 380 7.48 -14.89 0.60
CA HIS A 380 8.19 -13.77 1.17
C HIS A 380 8.63 -12.75 0.11
N ALA A 381 8.30 -11.48 0.35
CA ALA A 381 8.64 -10.40 -0.58
C ALA A 381 10.16 -10.13 -0.67
N SER A 382 10.92 -10.37 0.40
CA SER A 382 12.37 -10.23 0.43
C SER A 382 13.11 -11.34 -0.32
N MET A 383 12.41 -12.41 -0.70
CA MET A 383 12.91 -13.55 -1.43
C MET A 383 12.18 -13.73 -2.77
N ASP A 384 11.74 -12.64 -3.37
CA ASP A 384 11.04 -12.60 -4.66
C ASP A 384 9.82 -13.54 -4.73
N GLY A 385 9.14 -13.74 -3.59
CA GLY A 385 7.96 -14.60 -3.47
C GLY A 385 8.26 -16.08 -3.26
N ALA A 386 9.53 -16.45 -3.02
CA ALA A 386 9.88 -17.80 -2.58
C ALA A 386 9.41 -18.03 -1.15
N THR A 387 9.20 -19.29 -0.79
CA THR A 387 8.99 -19.70 0.61
C THR A 387 10.35 -19.91 1.30
N PRO A 388 10.39 -19.82 2.65
CA PRO A 388 11.60 -20.13 3.40
C PRO A 388 12.20 -21.49 3.09
N ASP A 389 11.35 -22.50 2.93
CA ASP A 389 11.75 -23.87 2.65
C ASP A 389 12.39 -24.03 1.24
N GLU A 390 11.84 -23.32 0.24
CA GLU A 390 12.42 -23.30 -1.11
C GLU A 390 13.83 -22.69 -1.09
N VAL A 391 14.01 -21.59 -0.36
CA VAL A 391 15.32 -20.93 -0.25
C VAL A 391 16.32 -21.76 0.54
N PHE A 392 15.87 -22.39 1.65
CA PHE A 392 16.71 -23.23 2.50
C PHE A 392 17.28 -24.44 1.76
N HIS A 393 16.44 -25.09 0.95
CA HIS A 393 16.84 -26.26 0.15
C HIS A 393 17.34 -25.93 -1.26
N GLY A 394 17.54 -24.66 -1.58
CA GLY A 394 18.01 -24.24 -2.90
C GLY A 394 17.05 -24.51 -4.06
N ARG A 395 15.77 -24.74 -3.76
CA ARG A 395 14.74 -24.99 -4.78
C ARG A 395 14.40 -23.70 -5.50
N ARG A 396 14.19 -23.76 -6.82
CA ARG A 396 13.70 -22.60 -7.57
C ARG A 396 12.23 -22.37 -7.26
N PRO A 397 11.83 -21.15 -6.85
CA PRO A 397 10.43 -20.85 -6.62
C PRO A 397 9.66 -20.90 -7.96
N ASP A 398 8.45 -21.46 -7.92
CA ASP A 398 7.55 -21.57 -9.06
C ASP A 398 7.15 -20.22 -9.67
N ASN A 399 7.35 -19.12 -8.95
CA ASN A 399 7.00 -17.77 -9.37
C ASN A 399 7.98 -17.12 -10.36
N ARG A 400 9.11 -17.73 -10.70
CA ARG A 400 10.10 -17.22 -11.67
C ARG A 400 9.70 -17.44 -13.12
N ARG A 401 8.54 -18.01 -13.40
CA ARG A 401 8.02 -18.14 -14.76
C ARG A 401 7.77 -16.77 -15.37
N ARG A 402 8.16 -16.60 -16.64
CA ARG A 402 7.94 -15.36 -17.39
C ARG A 402 6.44 -15.03 -17.43
N ARG A 403 6.12 -13.72 -17.44
CA ARG A 403 4.76 -13.24 -17.58
C ARG A 403 4.10 -13.86 -18.82
N PHE A 404 2.97 -14.50 -18.64
CA PHE A 404 2.21 -15.17 -19.69
C PHE A 404 1.29 -14.23 -20.47
N GLU A 405 0.91 -13.09 -19.86
CA GLU A 405 0.04 -12.15 -20.53
C GLU A 405 0.81 -11.40 -21.61
N PRO A 406 0.29 -11.43 -22.85
CA PRO A 406 0.88 -10.70 -23.94
C PRO A 406 0.87 -9.20 -23.63
N ARG A 407 2.00 -8.53 -23.85
CA ARG A 407 2.07 -7.07 -23.77
C ARG A 407 1.61 -6.50 -25.10
N ALA A 408 0.87 -5.38 -25.03
CA ALA A 408 0.59 -4.59 -26.22
C ALA A 408 1.90 -4.21 -26.90
N ARG A 409 1.96 -4.39 -28.21
CA ARG A 409 3.06 -3.87 -29.04
C ARG A 409 2.73 -2.42 -29.37
N TYR A 410 3.59 -1.53 -28.94
CA TYR A 410 3.51 -0.13 -29.33
C TYR A 410 4.13 0.02 -30.72
N PRO A 411 3.45 0.65 -31.67
CA PRO A 411 4.03 0.93 -32.98
C PRO A 411 5.20 1.90 -32.86
N VAL A 412 6.21 1.73 -33.71
CA VAL A 412 7.45 2.51 -33.70
C VAL A 412 7.22 3.95 -34.15
N LYS A 413 6.10 4.28 -34.79
CA LYS A 413 5.70 5.63 -35.22
C LYS A 413 4.18 5.82 -35.03
N GLY A 414 3.82 6.75 -34.14
CA GLY A 414 2.60 7.57 -34.11
C GLY A 414 1.21 6.95 -34.14
N ALA A 415 1.05 5.65 -34.28
CA ALA A 415 -0.26 5.01 -34.25
C ALA A 415 -0.62 4.49 -32.83
N CYS A 416 -1.90 4.41 -32.51
CA CYS A 416 -2.36 3.84 -31.26
C CYS A 416 -1.89 2.40 -31.10
N ALA A 417 -1.47 2.01 -29.88
CA ALA A 417 -1.10 0.63 -29.60
C ALA A 417 -2.29 -0.29 -29.82
N ALA A 418 -2.17 -1.21 -30.78
CA ALA A 418 -3.17 -2.24 -30.98
C ALA A 418 -3.06 -3.30 -29.87
N PRO A 419 -4.17 -3.73 -29.25
CA PRO A 419 -4.16 -4.87 -28.35
C PRO A 419 -3.70 -6.10 -29.11
N TRP A 420 -2.71 -6.82 -28.58
CA TRP A 420 -2.34 -8.10 -29.13
C TRP A 420 -3.43 -9.11 -28.80
N ALA A 421 -4.23 -9.46 -29.77
CA ALA A 421 -5.17 -10.56 -29.66
C ALA A 421 -4.38 -11.87 -29.64
N PRO A 422 -4.45 -12.68 -28.57
CA PRO A 422 -3.86 -14.01 -28.62
C PRO A 422 -4.55 -14.78 -29.72
N ALA A 423 -3.75 -15.37 -30.64
CA ALA A 423 -4.28 -16.26 -31.65
C ALA A 423 -5.12 -17.34 -30.93
N ARG A 424 -6.44 -17.26 -31.08
CA ARG A 424 -7.45 -18.18 -30.54
C ARG A 424 -7.32 -18.40 -29.00
N ALA A 425 -7.93 -17.51 -28.22
CA ALA A 425 -8.35 -17.89 -26.87
C ALA A 425 -9.16 -19.20 -27.02
N ARG A 426 -8.72 -20.28 -26.38
CA ARG A 426 -9.56 -21.48 -26.25
C ARG A 426 -10.79 -21.03 -25.44
N ILE A 427 -11.89 -20.85 -26.15
CA ILE A 427 -13.18 -20.55 -25.59
C ILE A 427 -13.53 -21.73 -24.70
N GLY A 428 -13.73 -21.51 -23.39
CA GLY A 428 -14.20 -22.53 -22.45
C GLY A 428 -13.21 -23.04 -21.40
N ALA A 429 -11.97 -22.55 -21.35
CA ALA A 429 -11.08 -22.96 -20.24
C ALA A 429 -11.56 -22.36 -18.91
N ARG A 430 -12.16 -23.17 -18.08
CA ARG A 430 -12.52 -22.83 -16.69
C ARG A 430 -11.26 -22.83 -15.83
N LEU A 431 -11.05 -21.77 -15.08
CA LEU A 431 -9.98 -21.67 -14.10
C LEU A 431 -10.59 -21.57 -12.70
N ASP A 432 -10.36 -22.58 -11.89
CA ASP A 432 -10.84 -22.61 -10.52
C ASP A 432 -9.74 -22.13 -9.57
N LEU A 433 -10.02 -21.03 -8.88
CA LEU A 433 -9.19 -20.59 -7.74
C LEU A 433 -9.63 -21.35 -6.50
N VAL A 434 -8.82 -22.31 -6.08
CA VAL A 434 -9.05 -23.10 -4.86
C VAL A 434 -8.21 -22.48 -3.75
N ALA A 435 -8.88 -21.92 -2.76
CA ALA A 435 -8.24 -21.45 -1.53
C ALA A 435 -8.60 -22.44 -0.41
N THR A 436 -7.62 -23.19 0.03
CA THR A 436 -7.78 -24.20 1.09
C THR A 436 -7.13 -23.73 2.39
N PRO A 437 -7.75 -24.04 3.55
CA PRO A 437 -7.11 -23.81 4.84
C PRO A 437 -5.94 -24.79 5.02
N PHE A 438 -4.78 -24.26 5.35
CA PHE A 438 -3.61 -25.12 5.62
C PHE A 438 -3.83 -25.92 6.92
N ARG A 439 -3.81 -27.26 6.80
CA ARG A 439 -4.03 -28.19 7.91
C ARG A 439 -5.24 -27.80 8.79
N GLY A 440 -6.34 -27.39 8.16
CA GLY A 440 -7.60 -27.02 8.84
C GLY A 440 -7.67 -25.59 9.38
N ALA A 441 -6.61 -24.82 9.40
CA ALA A 441 -6.61 -23.45 9.88
C ALA A 441 -7.10 -22.46 8.79
N ARG A 442 -8.32 -21.92 8.95
CA ARG A 442 -8.97 -21.06 7.95
C ARG A 442 -8.23 -19.77 7.65
N HIS A 443 -7.46 -19.24 8.60
CA HIS A 443 -6.69 -18.01 8.45
C HIS A 443 -5.33 -18.23 7.75
N LEU A 444 -4.85 -19.48 7.68
CA LEU A 444 -3.63 -19.84 6.98
C LEU A 444 -3.95 -20.26 5.56
N ALA A 445 -3.71 -19.35 4.61
CA ALA A 445 -4.09 -19.55 3.23
C ALA A 445 -3.12 -20.45 2.47
N GLN A 446 -3.66 -21.46 1.80
CA GLN A 446 -3.01 -22.13 0.68
C GLN A 446 -3.84 -21.89 -0.59
N VAL A 447 -3.22 -21.35 -1.63
CA VAL A 447 -3.93 -20.94 -2.85
C VAL A 447 -3.39 -21.71 -4.03
N GLU A 448 -4.28 -22.39 -4.75
CA GLU A 448 -3.99 -23.11 -5.99
C GLU A 448 -4.91 -22.63 -7.11
N ILE A 449 -4.38 -22.58 -8.33
CA ILE A 449 -5.20 -22.38 -9.52
C ILE A 449 -5.22 -23.73 -10.27
N ARG A 450 -6.42 -24.29 -10.40
CA ARG A 450 -6.65 -25.53 -11.14
C ARG A 450 -7.36 -25.21 -12.47
N ARG A 451 -7.03 -25.96 -13.51
CA ARG A 451 -7.90 -25.96 -14.69
C ARG A 451 -9.11 -26.81 -14.34
N GLY A 452 -10.29 -26.22 -14.45
CA GLY A 452 -11.53 -26.97 -14.42
C GLY A 452 -11.69 -27.68 -15.77
N ASP A 453 -12.14 -28.89 -15.69
CA ASP A 453 -12.51 -29.71 -16.86
C ASP A 453 -13.67 -29.11 -17.63
#